data_a5fb152d2d059d7c39e0f73d720b331e
#
_entry.id   a5fb152d2d059d7c39e0f73d720b331e
#
_cell.length_a   1.000
_cell.length_b   1.000
_cell.length_c   1.000
_cell.angle_alpha   90.00
_cell.angle_beta   90.00
_cell.angle_gamma   90.00
#
_symmetry.space_group_name_H-M   'P 1'
#
loop_
_entity.id
_entity.type
_entity.pdbx_description
1 polymer ?
#
loop_
_entity_poly.entity_id
_entity_poly.type
_entity_poly.pdbx_seq_one_letter_code
_entity_poly.pdbx_strand_id
1 'polypeptide(L)'
;IIVDEAHKLPEAAREMFGTTLTAGEIRSAVVRLKQDGYALAADRLFSASSMLLQKMAELSPEYPIELLHDDLSRVLSTLFLIGRKLSTFLEPATKRALEQLTDKVVLFLRPKTDAIRYTAEDDDGKLMLCSVPADITSRMQHTVWSKQIPLLLTSGTLAIGSSFRRFQDECGLADNPRVMESIAVSPFDYASNCRLFFPRYSVHLSSERYYDEIAAEILRLLYTANGHALVLFTSYADLSAVNERLATAKVPIFSLRRNHPQILRQFKSTPGAVLLATGAAWEGMDFPGDCVSLLILPCMILSGASSCRKCRSSSSRALGAPFARKRTPAWLPS
;
A
#
# COMPACT_ATOMS: atom_id res chain seq x y z
N ILE A 1 5.52 20.37 16.34
CA ILE A 1 5.04 19.78 15.08
C ILE A 1 3.91 18.84 15.45
N ILE A 2 2.81 18.90 14.68
CA ILE A 2 1.68 17.97 14.82
C ILE A 2 1.70 17.04 13.61
N VAL A 3 1.65 15.74 13.85
CA VAL A 3 1.55 14.70 12.83
C VAL A 3 0.22 14.00 13.05
N ASP A 4 -0.73 14.29 12.19
CA ASP A 4 -2.03 13.59 12.15
C ASP A 4 -1.91 12.31 11.34
N GLU A 5 -2.80 11.36 11.59
CA GLU A 5 -2.74 10.01 11.03
C GLU A 5 -1.36 9.35 11.23
N ALA A 6 -0.77 9.56 12.41
CA ALA A 6 0.59 9.13 12.72
C ALA A 6 0.79 7.60 12.65
N HIS A 7 -0.29 6.82 12.56
CA HIS A 7 -0.20 5.39 12.29
C HIS A 7 0.46 5.07 10.92
N LYS A 8 0.52 6.05 10.00
CA LYS A 8 1.22 5.94 8.72
C LYS A 8 2.72 6.24 8.82
N LEU A 9 3.17 6.78 9.95
CA LEU A 9 4.56 7.19 10.11
C LEU A 9 5.58 6.06 9.86
N PRO A 10 5.37 4.80 10.31
CA PRO A 10 6.28 3.72 10.00
C PRO A 10 6.40 3.42 8.49
N GLU A 11 5.29 3.51 7.76
CA GLU A 11 5.26 3.30 6.30
C GLU A 11 5.97 4.45 5.58
N ALA A 12 5.61 5.70 5.89
CA ALA A 12 6.27 6.89 5.36
C ALA A 12 7.78 6.91 5.65
N ALA A 13 8.19 6.45 6.83
CA ALA A 13 9.60 6.34 7.18
C ALA A 13 10.31 5.26 6.33
N ARG A 14 9.67 4.12 6.08
CA ARG A 14 10.24 3.10 5.17
C ARG A 14 10.43 3.65 3.75
N GLU A 15 9.46 4.39 3.24
CA GLU A 15 9.57 5.06 1.94
C GLU A 15 10.67 6.11 1.93
N MET A 16 10.71 6.98 2.93
CA MET A 16 11.71 8.04 3.06
C MET A 16 13.15 7.50 3.16
N PHE A 17 13.35 6.42 3.90
CA PHE A 17 14.65 5.77 4.05
C PHE A 17 14.92 4.73 2.96
N GLY A 18 13.94 4.45 2.13
CA GLY A 18 14.02 3.55 1.01
C GLY A 18 14.71 4.15 -0.21
N THR A 19 14.91 3.34 -1.20
CA THR A 19 15.44 3.73 -2.51
C THR A 19 14.63 3.01 -3.57
N THR A 20 14.23 3.75 -4.59
CA THR A 20 13.55 3.22 -5.76
C THR A 20 14.39 3.42 -7.01
N LEU A 21 14.26 2.53 -7.98
CA LEU A 21 14.82 2.67 -9.32
C LEU A 21 13.72 2.45 -10.34
N THR A 22 13.45 3.49 -11.14
CA THR A 22 12.42 3.50 -12.17
C THR A 22 13.02 3.51 -13.57
N ALA A 23 12.26 3.03 -14.55
CA ALA A 23 12.63 3.16 -15.95
C ALA A 23 12.79 4.63 -16.40
N GLY A 24 12.01 5.54 -15.78
CA GLY A 24 12.07 6.99 -16.03
C GLY A 24 13.42 7.59 -15.68
N GLU A 25 14.05 7.16 -14.58
CA GLU A 25 15.35 7.67 -14.15
C GLU A 25 16.46 7.26 -15.14
N ILE A 26 16.44 6.01 -15.62
CA ILE A 26 17.40 5.54 -16.62
C ILE A 26 17.24 6.33 -17.93
N ARG A 27 16.00 6.51 -18.40
CA ARG A 27 15.72 7.30 -19.61
C ARG A 27 16.13 8.76 -19.45
N SER A 28 15.87 9.34 -18.28
CA SER A 28 16.28 10.73 -17.98
C SER A 28 17.81 10.89 -18.05
N ALA A 29 18.57 9.93 -17.54
CA ALA A 29 20.03 9.95 -17.65
C ALA A 29 20.52 9.90 -19.11
N VAL A 30 19.88 9.07 -19.94
CA VAL A 30 20.17 9.02 -21.40
C VAL A 30 19.87 10.36 -22.08
N VAL A 31 18.71 10.97 -21.78
CA VAL A 31 18.32 12.26 -22.36
C VAL A 31 19.30 13.38 -21.97
N ARG A 32 19.68 13.44 -20.69
CA ARG A 32 20.65 14.43 -20.20
C ARG A 32 22.02 14.32 -20.92
N LEU A 33 22.54 13.09 -21.07
CA LEU A 33 23.77 12.88 -21.83
C LEU A 33 23.67 13.37 -23.28
N LYS A 34 22.51 13.19 -23.94
CA LYS A 34 22.29 13.70 -25.30
C LYS A 34 22.26 15.23 -25.33
N GLN A 35 21.60 15.85 -24.37
CA GLN A 35 21.49 17.31 -24.26
C GLN A 35 22.85 17.96 -24.01
N ASP A 36 23.72 17.32 -23.24
CA ASP A 36 25.09 17.79 -22.99
C ASP A 36 26.05 17.50 -24.17
N GLY A 37 25.56 16.95 -25.29
CA GLY A 37 26.37 16.64 -26.47
C GLY A 37 27.07 15.30 -26.47
N TYR A 38 26.86 14.44 -25.48
CA TYR A 38 27.49 13.12 -25.35
C TYR A 38 26.64 11.99 -25.97
N ALA A 39 26.23 12.15 -27.23
CA ALA A 39 25.36 11.21 -27.93
C ALA A 39 25.86 9.75 -27.88
N LEU A 40 27.16 9.52 -28.10
CA LEU A 40 27.72 8.16 -28.06
C LEU A 40 27.63 7.51 -26.67
N ALA A 41 27.81 8.28 -25.62
CA ALA A 41 27.66 7.77 -24.24
C ALA A 41 26.19 7.49 -23.93
N ALA A 42 25.27 8.33 -24.38
CA ALA A 42 23.84 8.15 -24.26
C ALA A 42 23.37 6.88 -24.98
N ASP A 43 23.82 6.66 -26.21
CA ASP A 43 23.44 5.46 -26.99
C ASP A 43 24.00 4.18 -26.37
N ARG A 44 25.19 4.24 -25.81
CA ARG A 44 25.76 3.10 -25.03
C ARG A 44 24.95 2.79 -23.78
N LEU A 45 24.56 3.82 -23.01
CA LEU A 45 23.73 3.63 -21.82
C LEU A 45 22.34 3.09 -22.20
N PHE A 46 21.73 3.62 -23.24
CA PHE A 46 20.46 3.14 -23.74
C PHE A 46 20.53 1.67 -24.18
N SER A 47 21.54 1.30 -24.97
CA SER A 47 21.74 -0.09 -25.41
C SER A 47 21.97 -1.04 -24.24
N ALA A 48 22.80 -0.64 -23.26
CA ALA A 48 23.05 -1.45 -22.07
C ALA A 48 21.81 -1.63 -21.19
N SER A 49 20.90 -0.64 -21.18
CA SER A 49 19.67 -0.68 -20.37
C SER A 49 18.45 -1.22 -21.11
N SER A 50 18.53 -1.50 -22.42
CA SER A 50 17.38 -1.84 -23.26
C SER A 50 16.57 -3.03 -22.72
N MET A 51 17.25 -4.13 -22.36
CA MET A 51 16.59 -5.33 -21.81
C MET A 51 15.96 -5.06 -20.44
N LEU A 52 16.66 -4.32 -19.57
CA LEU A 52 16.10 -3.92 -18.28
C LEU A 52 14.84 -3.06 -18.46
N LEU A 53 14.90 -2.06 -19.35
CA LEU A 53 13.77 -1.17 -19.63
C LEU A 53 12.58 -1.91 -20.24
N GLN A 54 12.82 -2.90 -21.10
CA GLN A 54 11.79 -3.75 -21.65
C GLN A 54 11.14 -4.59 -20.55
N LYS A 55 11.93 -5.27 -19.73
CA LYS A 55 11.41 -6.04 -18.59
C LYS A 55 10.61 -5.17 -17.63
N MET A 56 11.08 -3.97 -17.31
CA MET A 56 10.35 -3.01 -16.45
C MET A 56 9.05 -2.50 -17.07
N ALA A 57 8.88 -2.58 -18.39
CA ALA A 57 7.65 -2.20 -19.06
C ALA A 57 6.61 -3.32 -19.17
N GLU A 58 7.05 -4.57 -19.23
CA GLU A 58 6.22 -5.74 -19.56
C GLU A 58 5.91 -6.63 -18.35
N LEU A 59 6.77 -6.63 -17.33
CA LEU A 59 6.65 -7.53 -16.18
C LEU A 59 5.72 -6.93 -15.11
N SER A 60 4.96 -7.81 -14.48
CA SER A 60 4.12 -7.47 -13.33
C SER A 60 4.94 -7.30 -12.04
N PRO A 61 4.40 -6.59 -11.03
CA PRO A 61 4.90 -6.65 -9.67
C PRO A 61 5.01 -8.10 -9.21
N GLU A 62 5.89 -8.38 -8.26
CA GLU A 62 6.23 -9.74 -7.77
C GLU A 62 7.32 -10.45 -8.61
N TYR A 63 7.82 -9.83 -9.67
CA TYR A 63 8.95 -10.40 -10.41
C TYR A 63 10.22 -10.40 -9.54
N PRO A 64 10.91 -11.54 -9.40
CA PRO A 64 12.10 -11.62 -8.56
C PRO A 64 13.22 -10.70 -9.05
N ILE A 65 13.66 -9.77 -8.19
CA ILE A 65 14.75 -8.82 -8.53
C ILE A 65 16.05 -9.55 -8.91
N GLU A 66 16.27 -10.71 -8.36
CA GLU A 66 17.46 -11.55 -8.60
C GLU A 66 17.64 -11.89 -10.08
N LEU A 67 16.52 -12.04 -10.81
CA LEU A 67 16.54 -12.31 -12.24
C LEU A 67 16.88 -11.09 -13.11
N LEU A 68 17.01 -9.91 -12.51
CA LEU A 68 17.46 -8.68 -13.18
C LEU A 68 18.95 -8.40 -12.95
N HIS A 69 19.66 -9.27 -12.26
CA HIS A 69 21.07 -9.07 -11.88
C HIS A 69 21.97 -8.79 -13.08
N ASP A 70 21.86 -9.57 -14.15
CA ASP A 70 22.72 -9.41 -15.33
C ASP A 70 22.44 -8.10 -16.09
N ASP A 71 21.18 -7.71 -16.16
CA ASP A 71 20.76 -6.47 -16.81
C ASP A 71 21.26 -5.25 -16.00
N LEU A 72 21.11 -5.28 -14.68
CA LEU A 72 21.64 -4.27 -13.77
C LEU A 72 23.16 -4.19 -13.85
N SER A 73 23.86 -5.33 -13.95
CA SER A 73 25.31 -5.38 -14.06
C SER A 73 25.83 -4.75 -15.36
N ARG A 74 25.12 -4.94 -16.48
CA ARG A 74 25.43 -4.26 -17.77
C ARG A 74 25.27 -2.75 -17.66
N VAL A 75 24.18 -2.29 -17.05
CA VAL A 75 23.94 -0.86 -16.81
C VAL A 75 25.03 -0.27 -15.93
N LEU A 76 25.38 -0.94 -14.82
CA LEU A 76 26.43 -0.50 -13.91
C LEU A 76 27.80 -0.37 -14.59
N SER A 77 28.19 -1.39 -15.35
CA SER A 77 29.46 -1.38 -16.09
C SER A 77 29.55 -0.21 -17.06
N THR A 78 28.44 0.10 -17.72
CA THR A 78 28.36 1.24 -18.64
C THR A 78 28.43 2.57 -17.90
N LEU A 79 27.72 2.71 -16.78
CA LEU A 79 27.77 3.92 -15.94
C LEU A 79 29.18 4.19 -15.42
N PHE A 80 29.89 3.17 -14.94
CA PHE A 80 31.31 3.30 -14.52
C PHE A 80 32.21 3.73 -15.68
N LEU A 81 32.02 3.18 -16.87
CA LEU A 81 32.78 3.56 -18.04
C LEU A 81 32.55 5.04 -18.42
N ILE A 82 31.30 5.49 -18.40
CA ILE A 82 30.92 6.89 -18.66
C ILE A 82 31.54 7.80 -17.59
N GLY A 83 31.32 7.48 -16.31
CA GLY A 83 31.89 8.24 -15.19
C GLY A 83 33.39 8.37 -15.29
N ARG A 84 34.12 7.26 -15.54
CA ARG A 84 35.60 7.28 -15.66
C ARG A 84 36.08 8.13 -16.82
N LYS A 85 35.34 8.17 -17.96
CA LYS A 85 35.80 8.85 -19.16
C LYS A 85 35.37 10.30 -19.24
N LEU A 86 34.19 10.63 -18.67
CA LEU A 86 33.54 11.92 -18.92
C LEU A 86 33.31 12.76 -17.64
N SER A 87 33.64 12.27 -16.44
CA SER A 87 33.29 12.92 -15.17
C SER A 87 33.79 14.37 -15.03
N THR A 88 34.89 14.71 -15.68
CA THR A 88 35.48 16.06 -15.67
C THR A 88 34.85 16.99 -16.70
N PHE A 89 34.14 16.45 -17.67
CA PHE A 89 33.55 17.20 -18.80
C PHE A 89 32.04 17.33 -18.71
N LEU A 90 31.38 16.51 -17.88
CA LEU A 90 29.93 16.53 -17.73
C LEU A 90 29.46 17.79 -16.99
N GLU A 91 28.33 18.30 -17.42
CA GLU A 91 27.60 19.31 -16.65
C GLU A 91 27.30 18.82 -15.23
N PRO A 92 27.41 19.69 -14.20
CA PRO A 92 27.26 19.27 -12.79
C PRO A 92 25.92 18.58 -12.49
N ALA A 93 24.85 18.95 -13.18
CA ALA A 93 23.52 18.33 -13.00
C ALA A 93 23.49 16.91 -13.56
N THR A 94 24.06 16.69 -14.75
CA THR A 94 24.13 15.38 -15.40
C THR A 94 25.07 14.46 -14.64
N LYS A 95 26.23 14.97 -14.20
CA LYS A 95 27.15 14.22 -13.34
C LYS A 95 26.47 13.68 -12.10
N ARG A 96 25.77 14.55 -11.35
CA ARG A 96 25.01 14.13 -10.15
C ARG A 96 23.94 13.08 -10.46
N ALA A 97 23.20 13.26 -11.57
CA ALA A 97 22.17 12.31 -11.96
C ALA A 97 22.76 10.93 -12.29
N LEU A 98 23.91 10.87 -12.96
CA LEU A 98 24.62 9.61 -13.25
C LEU A 98 25.20 8.99 -11.99
N GLU A 99 25.77 9.77 -11.08
CA GLU A 99 26.26 9.29 -9.78
C GLU A 99 25.12 8.68 -8.96
N GLN A 100 24.00 9.39 -8.84
CA GLN A 100 22.78 8.90 -8.15
C GLN A 100 22.24 7.60 -8.77
N LEU A 101 22.17 7.55 -10.10
CA LEU A 101 21.76 6.34 -10.80
C LEU A 101 22.73 5.18 -10.55
N THR A 102 24.03 5.45 -10.56
CA THR A 102 25.08 4.46 -10.26
C THR A 102 24.91 3.90 -8.85
N ASP A 103 24.74 4.78 -7.86
CA ASP A 103 24.56 4.39 -6.45
C ASP A 103 23.30 3.51 -6.27
N LYS A 104 22.22 3.86 -6.94
CA LYS A 104 20.98 3.06 -6.93
C LYS A 104 21.21 1.67 -7.53
N VAL A 105 21.84 1.58 -8.71
CA VAL A 105 22.12 0.29 -9.36
C VAL A 105 23.04 -0.56 -8.50
N VAL A 106 24.06 0.03 -7.88
CA VAL A 106 24.97 -0.66 -6.93
C VAL A 106 24.18 -1.23 -5.75
N LEU A 107 23.24 -0.46 -5.19
CA LEU A 107 22.43 -0.90 -4.07
C LEU A 107 21.56 -2.11 -4.42
N PHE A 108 21.01 -2.18 -5.63
CA PHE A 108 20.23 -3.33 -6.08
C PHE A 108 21.08 -4.55 -6.40
N LEU A 109 22.33 -4.37 -6.87
CA LEU A 109 23.28 -5.46 -7.11
C LEU A 109 23.94 -5.99 -5.84
N ARG A 110 24.25 -5.08 -4.90
CA ARG A 110 24.94 -5.40 -3.64
C ARG A 110 24.10 -4.88 -2.48
N PRO A 111 23.01 -5.57 -2.14
CA PRO A 111 22.12 -5.11 -1.10
C PRO A 111 22.82 -5.10 0.26
N LYS A 112 22.44 -4.13 1.09
CA LYS A 112 22.76 -4.16 2.51
C LYS A 112 22.03 -5.33 3.16
N THR A 113 22.62 -5.92 4.17
CA THR A 113 22.08 -7.11 4.86
C THR A 113 20.74 -6.84 5.56
N ASP A 114 20.45 -5.58 5.86
CA ASP A 114 19.23 -5.11 6.52
C ASP A 114 18.19 -4.53 5.57
N ALA A 115 18.34 -4.73 4.26
CA ALA A 115 17.40 -4.21 3.26
C ALA A 115 16.48 -5.29 2.71
N ILE A 116 15.19 -4.98 2.66
CA ILE A 116 14.18 -5.76 1.95
C ILE A 116 14.06 -5.17 0.53
N ARG A 117 14.24 -6.04 -0.48
CA ARG A 117 14.08 -5.66 -1.89
C ARG A 117 12.83 -6.31 -2.46
N TYR A 118 12.10 -5.56 -3.24
CA TYR A 118 10.90 -6.03 -3.92
C TYR A 118 10.64 -5.19 -5.16
N THR A 119 9.74 -5.64 -6.00
CA THR A 119 9.25 -4.90 -7.15
C THR A 119 7.84 -4.36 -6.86
N ALA A 120 7.54 -3.19 -7.37
CA ALA A 120 6.24 -2.54 -7.25
C ALA A 120 5.86 -1.89 -8.59
N GLU A 121 4.65 -1.36 -8.70
CA GLU A 121 4.26 -0.49 -9.80
C GLU A 121 4.53 0.97 -9.46
N ASP A 122 5.03 1.72 -10.44
CA ASP A 122 5.08 3.17 -10.38
C ASP A 122 3.70 3.78 -10.71
N ASP A 123 3.61 5.11 -10.68
CA ASP A 123 2.37 5.85 -10.97
C ASP A 123 1.83 5.61 -12.40
N ASP A 124 2.70 5.21 -13.32
CA ASP A 124 2.35 4.85 -14.70
C ASP A 124 1.96 3.36 -14.86
N GLY A 125 1.96 2.59 -13.79
CA GLY A 125 1.70 1.15 -13.79
C GLY A 125 2.85 0.32 -14.35
N LYS A 126 4.09 0.84 -14.31
CA LYS A 126 5.29 0.13 -14.77
C LYS A 126 6.07 -0.41 -13.57
N LEU A 127 6.82 -1.49 -13.80
CA LEU A 127 7.66 -2.06 -12.78
C LEU A 127 8.71 -1.07 -12.29
N MET A 128 8.81 -0.89 -10.98
CA MET A 128 9.92 -0.23 -10.32
C MET A 128 10.58 -1.16 -9.32
N LEU A 129 11.88 -0.97 -9.11
CA LEU A 129 12.63 -1.70 -8.10
C LEU A 129 12.64 -0.90 -6.81
N CYS A 130 12.34 -1.57 -5.70
CA CYS A 130 12.29 -0.97 -4.37
C CYS A 130 13.27 -1.65 -3.43
N SER A 131 13.96 -0.86 -2.62
CA SER A 131 14.81 -1.32 -1.53
C SER A 131 14.49 -0.50 -0.29
N VAL A 132 13.97 -1.13 0.76
CA VAL A 132 13.61 -0.46 2.00
C VAL A 132 14.33 -1.09 3.19
N PRO A 133 14.65 -0.35 4.25
CA PRO A 133 15.21 -0.94 5.46
C PRO A 133 14.24 -1.94 6.07
N ALA A 134 14.75 -3.08 6.52
CA ALA A 134 13.97 -4.04 7.27
C ALA A 134 13.57 -3.47 8.66
N ASP A 135 14.49 -2.72 9.27
CA ASP A 135 14.27 -2.00 10.51
C ASP A 135 14.50 -0.49 10.30
N ILE A 136 13.46 0.30 10.56
CA ILE A 136 13.51 1.75 10.52
C ILE A 136 13.84 2.37 11.88
N THR A 137 13.78 1.58 12.95
CA THR A 137 13.85 2.02 14.35
C THR A 137 15.10 2.85 14.63
N SER A 138 16.28 2.28 14.34
CA SER A 138 17.55 2.97 14.53
C SER A 138 17.67 4.24 13.71
N ARG A 139 17.16 4.24 12.47
CA ARG A 139 17.18 5.43 11.60
C ARG A 139 16.28 6.53 12.16
N MET A 140 15.07 6.19 12.59
CA MET A 140 14.15 7.13 13.23
C MET A 140 14.77 7.74 14.50
N GLN A 141 15.43 6.92 15.33
CA GLN A 141 16.11 7.39 16.53
C GLN A 141 17.17 8.45 16.20
N HIS A 142 18.02 8.19 15.21
CA HIS A 142 19.13 9.09 14.88
C HIS A 142 18.70 10.33 14.06
N THR A 143 17.67 10.24 13.24
CA THR A 143 17.29 11.31 12.31
C THR A 143 16.13 12.17 12.83
N VAL A 144 15.17 11.57 13.49
CA VAL A 144 13.94 12.25 13.95
C VAL A 144 13.99 12.52 15.45
N TRP A 145 14.10 11.47 16.26
CA TRP A 145 13.94 11.58 17.71
C TRP A 145 15.14 12.23 18.40
N SER A 146 16.33 12.15 17.82
CA SER A 146 17.53 12.82 18.33
C SER A 146 17.44 14.35 18.30
N LYS A 147 16.63 14.92 17.41
CA LYS A 147 16.51 16.39 17.26
C LYS A 147 15.77 17.09 18.38
N GLN A 148 15.19 16.37 19.31
CA GLN A 148 14.48 16.89 20.49
C GLN A 148 13.39 17.94 20.17
N ILE A 149 12.79 17.86 18.99
CA ILE A 149 11.70 18.74 18.58
C ILE A 149 10.41 18.23 19.24
N PRO A 150 9.61 19.09 19.90
CA PRO A 150 8.31 18.68 20.42
C PRO A 150 7.40 18.21 19.28
N LEU A 151 6.90 16.98 19.39
CA LEU A 151 5.99 16.37 18.42
C LEU A 151 4.72 15.88 19.13
N LEU A 152 3.58 16.17 18.53
CA LEU A 152 2.30 15.55 18.85
C LEU A 152 1.93 14.58 17.73
N LEU A 153 1.86 13.30 18.08
CA LEU A 153 1.47 12.22 17.15
C LEU A 153 0.03 11.84 17.47
N THR A 154 -0.87 12.01 16.52
CA THR A 154 -2.30 11.75 16.71
C THR A 154 -2.83 10.81 15.64
N SER A 155 -3.71 9.91 16.03
CA SER A 155 -4.50 9.06 15.12
C SER A 155 -5.58 8.31 15.90
N GLY A 156 -6.63 7.89 15.23
CA GLY A 156 -7.66 7.02 15.81
C GLY A 156 -7.20 5.60 16.14
N THR A 157 -6.00 5.18 15.71
CA THR A 157 -5.56 3.77 15.72
C THR A 157 -4.13 3.53 16.17
N LEU A 158 -3.54 4.44 16.96
CA LEU A 158 -2.19 4.27 17.50
C LEU A 158 -2.12 3.21 18.60
N ALA A 159 -3.17 3.11 19.41
CA ALA A 159 -3.24 2.14 20.50
C ALA A 159 -3.97 0.87 20.06
N ILE A 160 -3.54 -0.28 20.60
CA ILE A 160 -4.29 -1.53 20.57
C ILE A 160 -4.77 -1.80 22.01
N GLY A 161 -6.09 -1.72 22.21
CA GLY A 161 -6.64 -1.63 23.56
C GLY A 161 -6.17 -0.36 24.24
N SER A 162 -5.40 -0.48 25.33
CA SER A 162 -4.80 0.64 26.05
C SER A 162 -3.29 0.80 25.83
N SER A 163 -2.69 0.05 24.90
CA SER A 163 -1.23 0.00 24.73
C SER A 163 -0.78 0.62 23.43
N PHE A 164 0.20 1.52 23.48
CA PHE A 164 0.90 2.10 22.35
C PHE A 164 2.16 1.29 21.96
N ARG A 165 2.47 0.23 22.68
CA ARG A 165 3.74 -0.50 22.56
C ARG A 165 4.09 -0.87 21.12
N ARG A 166 3.11 -1.37 20.36
CA ARG A 166 3.33 -1.76 18.95
C ARG A 166 3.81 -0.56 18.10
N PHE A 167 3.14 0.57 18.20
CA PHE A 167 3.52 1.78 17.46
C PHE A 167 4.90 2.29 17.91
N GLN A 168 5.17 2.26 19.20
CA GLN A 168 6.46 2.66 19.74
C GLN A 168 7.59 1.77 19.27
N ASP A 169 7.39 0.46 19.27
CA ASP A 169 8.36 -0.52 18.76
C ASP A 169 8.64 -0.28 17.27
N GLU A 170 7.59 -0.10 16.47
CA GLU A 170 7.72 0.14 15.03
C GLU A 170 8.41 1.47 14.71
N CYS A 171 8.25 2.50 15.54
CA CYS A 171 8.83 3.84 15.33
C CYS A 171 10.14 4.10 16.09
N GLY A 172 10.62 3.18 16.90
CA GLY A 172 11.81 3.39 17.72
C GLY A 172 11.59 4.37 18.89
N LEU A 173 10.37 4.41 19.41
CA LEU A 173 9.98 5.19 20.59
C LEU A 173 9.88 4.35 21.86
N ALA A 174 10.04 3.03 21.75
CA ALA A 174 9.98 2.13 22.89
C ALA A 174 10.99 2.56 23.97
N ASP A 175 10.52 2.55 25.20
CA ASP A 175 11.32 2.87 26.39
C ASP A 175 11.95 4.30 26.38
N ASN A 176 11.46 5.20 25.53
CA ASN A 176 11.91 6.58 25.51
C ASN A 176 11.20 7.39 26.63
N PRO A 177 11.92 7.87 27.66
CA PRO A 177 11.32 8.52 28.84
C PRO A 177 10.64 9.86 28.52
N ARG A 178 10.82 10.40 27.32
CA ARG A 178 10.19 11.65 26.89
C ARG A 178 8.82 11.45 26.25
N VAL A 179 8.40 10.20 26.04
CA VAL A 179 7.09 9.90 25.45
C VAL A 179 6.01 10.00 26.52
N MET A 180 5.00 10.80 26.25
CA MET A 180 3.78 10.85 27.03
C MET A 180 2.63 10.28 26.20
N GLU A 181 1.84 9.43 26.80
CA GLU A 181 0.73 8.73 26.17
C GLU A 181 -0.61 9.27 26.69
N SER A 182 -1.56 9.42 25.78
CA SER A 182 -2.93 9.79 26.13
C SER A 182 -3.92 9.10 25.20
N ILE A 183 -4.99 8.57 25.76
CA ILE A 183 -6.09 7.94 25.01
C ILE A 183 -7.36 8.73 25.30
N ALA A 184 -7.98 9.26 24.24
CA ALA A 184 -9.33 9.78 24.34
C ALA A 184 -10.33 8.64 24.15
N VAL A 185 -11.33 8.57 25.02
CA VAL A 185 -12.40 7.59 24.89
C VAL A 185 -13.26 7.94 23.67
N SER A 186 -13.56 6.94 22.84
CA SER A 186 -14.45 7.13 21.70
C SER A 186 -15.85 7.54 22.17
N PRO A 187 -16.46 8.59 21.57
CA PRO A 187 -17.84 8.97 21.90
C PRO A 187 -18.89 7.98 21.34
N PHE A 188 -18.48 7.00 20.54
CA PHE A 188 -19.37 6.04 19.92
C PHE A 188 -19.54 4.80 20.79
N ASP A 189 -20.79 4.39 21.02
CA ASP A 189 -21.14 3.13 21.67
C ASP A 189 -21.08 1.98 20.64
N TYR A 190 -19.89 1.43 20.45
CA TYR A 190 -19.71 0.30 19.53
C TYR A 190 -20.38 -0.98 20.02
N ALA A 191 -20.51 -1.16 21.33
CA ALA A 191 -21.12 -2.36 21.90
C ALA A 191 -22.59 -2.48 21.50
N SER A 192 -23.30 -1.36 21.49
CA SER A 192 -24.71 -1.32 21.11
C SER A 192 -24.95 -1.16 19.60
N ASN A 193 -24.02 -0.52 18.89
CA ASN A 193 -24.24 -0.10 17.49
C ASN A 193 -23.41 -0.91 16.46
N CYS A 194 -22.52 -1.79 16.89
CA CYS A 194 -21.69 -2.59 15.98
C CYS A 194 -21.75 -4.07 16.38
N ARG A 195 -21.94 -4.93 15.40
CA ARG A 195 -21.86 -6.38 15.56
C ARG A 195 -20.78 -6.94 14.65
N LEU A 196 -19.85 -7.72 15.21
CA LEU A 196 -18.83 -8.43 14.46
C LEU A 196 -19.30 -9.86 14.21
N PHE A 197 -19.28 -10.27 12.96
CA PHE A 197 -19.60 -11.61 12.52
C PHE A 197 -18.39 -12.25 11.86
N PHE A 198 -17.97 -13.40 12.37
CA PHE A 198 -16.88 -14.22 11.83
C PHE A 198 -17.46 -15.54 11.34
N PRO A 199 -17.68 -15.69 10.02
CA PRO A 199 -18.17 -16.94 9.48
C PRO A 199 -17.13 -18.06 9.65
N ARG A 200 -17.60 -19.27 9.86
CA ARG A 200 -16.73 -20.46 9.88
C ARG A 200 -16.60 -20.99 8.47
N TYR A 201 -15.38 -20.95 7.93
CA TYR A 201 -15.07 -21.53 6.63
C TYR A 201 -14.23 -22.78 6.75
N SER A 202 -14.48 -23.71 5.80
CA SER A 202 -13.71 -24.94 5.64
C SER A 202 -12.83 -24.94 4.38
N VAL A 203 -12.83 -23.83 3.60
CA VAL A 203 -12.16 -23.78 2.30
C VAL A 203 -10.79 -23.16 2.39
N HIS A 204 -9.82 -23.84 1.80
CA HIS A 204 -8.45 -23.36 1.73
C HIS A 204 -8.30 -22.30 0.64
N LEU A 205 -7.44 -21.28 0.85
CA LEU A 205 -7.13 -20.18 -0.08
C LEU A 205 -6.74 -20.66 -1.48
N SER A 206 -6.14 -21.83 -1.61
CA SER A 206 -5.71 -22.43 -2.88
C SER A 206 -6.79 -23.30 -3.54
N SER A 207 -8.00 -23.36 -3.00
CA SER A 207 -9.09 -24.15 -3.58
C SER A 207 -9.70 -23.41 -4.77
N GLU A 208 -10.00 -24.13 -5.87
CA GLU A 208 -10.74 -23.58 -7.00
C GLU A 208 -12.12 -23.03 -6.62
N ARG A 209 -12.71 -23.56 -5.54
CA ARG A 209 -14.01 -23.13 -4.98
C ARG A 209 -13.92 -21.88 -4.09
N TYR A 210 -12.74 -21.38 -3.83
CA TYR A 210 -12.51 -20.28 -2.90
C TYR A 210 -13.39 -19.05 -3.21
N TYR A 211 -13.33 -18.56 -4.44
CA TYR A 211 -14.12 -17.37 -4.83
C TYR A 211 -15.62 -17.65 -4.91
N ASP A 212 -16.02 -18.88 -5.22
CA ASP A 212 -17.43 -19.26 -5.29
C ASP A 212 -18.06 -19.24 -3.90
N GLU A 213 -17.36 -19.75 -2.89
CA GLU A 213 -17.84 -19.76 -1.51
C GLU A 213 -17.86 -18.36 -0.89
N ILE A 214 -16.83 -17.53 -1.16
CA ILE A 214 -16.83 -16.13 -0.73
C ILE A 214 -18.01 -15.39 -1.38
N ALA A 215 -18.20 -15.52 -2.66
CA ALA A 215 -19.27 -14.84 -3.37
C ALA A 215 -20.65 -15.27 -2.83
N ALA A 216 -20.84 -16.56 -2.58
CA ALA A 216 -22.06 -17.08 -1.99
C ALA A 216 -22.33 -16.49 -0.59
N GLU A 217 -21.31 -16.39 0.26
CA GLU A 217 -21.46 -15.82 1.58
C GLU A 217 -21.71 -14.29 1.53
N ILE A 218 -21.00 -13.60 0.65
CA ILE A 218 -21.26 -12.17 0.40
C ILE A 218 -22.73 -11.99 -0.03
N LEU A 219 -23.22 -12.76 -0.99
CA LEU A 219 -24.62 -12.70 -1.43
C LEU A 219 -25.60 -12.93 -0.29
N ARG A 220 -25.35 -13.94 0.56
CA ARG A 220 -26.18 -14.20 1.73
C ARG A 220 -26.27 -12.99 2.66
N LEU A 221 -25.12 -12.35 2.95
CA LEU A 221 -25.05 -11.17 3.79
C LEU A 221 -25.72 -9.96 3.14
N LEU A 222 -25.54 -9.76 1.84
CA LEU A 222 -26.15 -8.66 1.08
C LEU A 222 -27.67 -8.76 1.06
N TYR A 223 -28.23 -9.94 0.85
CA TYR A 223 -29.69 -10.13 0.91
C TYR A 223 -30.25 -9.93 2.33
N THR A 224 -29.49 -10.37 3.33
CA THR A 224 -29.88 -10.18 4.74
C THR A 224 -29.90 -8.71 5.14
N ALA A 225 -28.98 -7.90 4.63
CA ALA A 225 -28.85 -6.47 4.92
C ALA A 225 -29.60 -5.56 3.92
N ASN A 226 -30.32 -6.11 2.94
CA ASN A 226 -30.94 -5.37 1.84
C ASN A 226 -29.94 -4.48 1.07
N GLY A 227 -28.74 -4.96 0.84
CA GLY A 227 -27.63 -4.17 0.28
C GLY A 227 -26.99 -3.28 1.34
N HIS A 228 -26.91 -1.96 1.09
CA HIS A 228 -26.28 -0.97 1.98
C HIS A 228 -24.89 -1.41 2.47
N ALA A 229 -24.07 -1.96 1.56
CA ALA A 229 -22.85 -2.63 1.92
C ALA A 229 -21.61 -2.04 1.24
N LEU A 230 -20.50 -2.09 1.99
CA LEU A 230 -19.15 -1.86 1.50
C LEU A 230 -18.36 -3.17 1.64
N VAL A 231 -17.84 -3.68 0.52
CA VAL A 231 -16.99 -4.87 0.49
C VAL A 231 -15.57 -4.45 0.12
N LEU A 232 -14.64 -4.61 1.05
CA LEU A 232 -13.25 -4.17 0.88
C LEU A 232 -12.32 -5.34 0.62
N PHE A 233 -11.70 -5.33 -0.54
CA PHE A 233 -10.73 -6.33 -0.98
C PHE A 233 -9.29 -5.83 -0.78
N THR A 234 -8.35 -6.74 -0.64
CA THR A 234 -6.91 -6.43 -0.56
C THR A 234 -6.25 -6.35 -1.92
N SER A 235 -6.86 -6.95 -2.96
CA SER A 235 -6.35 -6.91 -4.33
C SER A 235 -7.45 -6.65 -5.36
N TYR A 236 -7.08 -6.10 -6.50
CA TYR A 236 -7.99 -5.96 -7.64
C TYR A 236 -8.33 -7.31 -8.29
N ALA A 237 -7.46 -8.29 -8.17
CA ALA A 237 -7.72 -9.65 -8.68
C ALA A 237 -8.87 -10.29 -7.92
N ASP A 238 -8.84 -10.26 -6.57
CA ASP A 238 -9.93 -10.77 -5.72
C ASP A 238 -11.24 -10.04 -5.97
N LEU A 239 -11.18 -8.71 -6.07
CA LEU A 239 -12.35 -7.89 -6.38
C LEU A 239 -12.97 -8.33 -7.72
N SER A 240 -12.16 -8.51 -8.77
CA SER A 240 -12.66 -8.90 -10.10
C SER A 240 -13.26 -10.30 -10.08
N ALA A 241 -12.57 -11.25 -9.47
CA ALA A 241 -13.02 -12.64 -9.39
C ALA A 241 -14.36 -12.78 -8.64
N VAL A 242 -14.53 -12.02 -7.56
CA VAL A 242 -15.79 -12.01 -6.81
C VAL A 242 -16.87 -11.24 -7.56
N ASN A 243 -16.55 -10.07 -8.16
CA ASN A 243 -17.52 -9.26 -8.90
C ASN A 243 -18.15 -10.04 -10.07
N GLU A 244 -17.39 -10.86 -10.78
CA GLU A 244 -17.92 -11.73 -11.85
C GLU A 244 -18.98 -12.71 -11.33
N ARG A 245 -18.76 -13.28 -10.14
CA ARG A 245 -19.67 -14.21 -9.50
C ARG A 245 -20.91 -13.54 -8.91
N LEU A 246 -20.81 -12.27 -8.60
CA LEU A 246 -21.93 -11.45 -8.12
C LEU A 246 -22.80 -10.87 -9.24
N ALA A 247 -22.47 -11.10 -10.51
CA ALA A 247 -23.20 -10.55 -11.67
C ALA A 247 -24.70 -10.90 -11.72
N THR A 248 -25.10 -12.00 -11.06
CA THR A 248 -26.51 -12.44 -10.96
C THR A 248 -27.24 -11.87 -9.74
N ALA A 249 -26.57 -11.08 -8.91
CA ALA A 249 -27.18 -10.50 -7.71
C ALA A 249 -28.30 -9.53 -8.08
N LYS A 250 -29.40 -9.59 -7.31
CA LYS A 250 -30.56 -8.69 -7.50
C LYS A 250 -30.41 -7.35 -6.74
N VAL A 251 -29.21 -6.98 -6.38
CA VAL A 251 -28.86 -5.71 -5.72
C VAL A 251 -27.97 -4.88 -6.63
N PRO A 252 -28.06 -3.53 -6.62
CA PRO A 252 -27.19 -2.70 -7.43
C PRO A 252 -25.75 -2.77 -6.91
N ILE A 253 -24.84 -3.28 -7.72
CA ILE A 253 -23.41 -3.44 -7.36
C ILE A 253 -22.58 -2.45 -8.15
N PHE A 254 -21.73 -1.71 -7.46
CA PHE A 254 -20.77 -0.77 -8.01
C PHE A 254 -19.36 -1.24 -7.68
N SER A 255 -18.47 -1.24 -8.68
CA SER A 255 -17.05 -1.56 -8.49
C SER A 255 -16.20 -0.30 -8.60
N LEU A 256 -15.56 0.09 -7.51
CA LEU A 256 -14.66 1.23 -7.47
C LEU A 256 -13.25 0.79 -7.87
N ARG A 257 -12.85 1.14 -9.09
CA ARG A 257 -11.48 1.01 -9.59
C ARG A 257 -10.89 2.41 -9.69
N ARG A 258 -9.64 2.60 -9.23
CA ARG A 258 -8.89 3.87 -9.23
C ARG A 258 -9.72 5.13 -9.57
N ASN A 259 -9.87 6.03 -8.60
CA ASN A 259 -10.42 7.40 -8.72
C ASN A 259 -11.57 7.62 -9.72
N HIS A 260 -12.69 6.94 -9.54
CA HIS A 260 -13.92 7.25 -10.26
C HIS A 260 -14.95 7.92 -9.35
N PRO A 261 -14.88 9.25 -9.15
CA PRO A 261 -15.81 9.97 -8.27
C PRO A 261 -17.27 9.85 -8.69
N GLN A 262 -17.54 9.55 -9.96
CA GLN A 262 -18.90 9.32 -10.46
C GLN A 262 -19.50 8.03 -9.88
N ILE A 263 -18.76 6.93 -9.80
CA ILE A 263 -19.22 5.67 -9.22
C ILE A 263 -19.57 5.87 -7.76
N LEU A 264 -18.75 6.61 -7.03
CA LEU A 264 -18.99 6.90 -5.62
C LEU A 264 -20.27 7.74 -5.41
N ARG A 265 -20.54 8.73 -6.30
CA ARG A 265 -21.78 9.50 -6.27
C ARG A 265 -22.99 8.63 -6.57
N GLN A 266 -22.91 7.78 -7.59
CA GLN A 266 -24.00 6.84 -7.95
C GLN A 266 -24.27 5.88 -6.80
N PHE A 267 -23.25 5.31 -6.20
CA PHE A 267 -23.38 4.45 -5.03
C PHE A 267 -24.13 5.18 -3.89
N LYS A 268 -23.68 6.38 -3.52
CA LYS A 268 -24.29 7.16 -2.44
C LYS A 268 -25.75 7.56 -2.70
N SER A 269 -26.14 7.69 -3.97
CA SER A 269 -27.51 8.08 -4.36
C SER A 269 -28.46 6.89 -4.62
N THR A 270 -27.94 5.67 -4.65
CA THR A 270 -28.73 4.47 -4.98
C THR A 270 -29.08 3.71 -3.70
N PRO A 271 -30.36 3.62 -3.34
CA PRO A 271 -30.79 2.85 -2.16
C PRO A 271 -30.43 1.37 -2.30
N GLY A 272 -29.97 0.76 -1.21
CA GLY A 272 -29.59 -0.65 -1.19
C GLY A 272 -28.39 -1.00 -2.04
N ALA A 273 -27.58 -0.01 -2.45
CA ALA A 273 -26.40 -0.22 -3.25
C ALA A 273 -25.30 -0.93 -2.48
N VAL A 274 -24.46 -1.65 -3.22
CA VAL A 274 -23.26 -2.34 -2.73
C VAL A 274 -22.05 -1.76 -3.44
N LEU A 275 -21.04 -1.38 -2.69
CA LEU A 275 -19.75 -0.92 -3.22
C LEU A 275 -18.67 -1.97 -3.00
N LEU A 276 -18.11 -2.48 -4.10
CA LEU A 276 -16.90 -3.30 -4.08
C LEU A 276 -15.71 -2.39 -4.29
N ALA A 277 -14.74 -2.41 -3.39
CA ALA A 277 -13.62 -1.48 -3.45
C ALA A 277 -12.32 -2.09 -2.90
N THR A 278 -11.19 -1.48 -3.25
CA THR A 278 -9.85 -1.84 -2.77
C THR A 278 -9.00 -0.57 -2.59
N GLY A 279 -7.79 -0.68 -2.07
CA GLY A 279 -6.83 0.41 -1.98
C GLY A 279 -7.33 1.61 -1.18
N ALA A 280 -7.53 2.75 -1.86
CA ALA A 280 -7.92 4.01 -1.24
C ALA A 280 -9.27 3.98 -0.50
N ALA A 281 -10.12 3.00 -0.77
CA ALA A 281 -11.40 2.85 -0.06
C ALA A 281 -11.26 2.31 1.38
N TRP A 282 -10.08 1.84 1.76
CA TRP A 282 -9.79 1.42 3.12
C TRP A 282 -9.67 2.60 4.10
N GLU A 283 -9.40 3.81 3.58
CA GLU A 283 -9.17 5.00 4.39
C GLU A 283 -9.74 6.25 3.70
N GLY A 284 -10.16 7.23 4.51
CA GLY A 284 -10.51 8.56 4.02
C GLY A 284 -11.83 8.66 3.25
N MET A 285 -12.68 7.64 3.25
CA MET A 285 -14.01 7.71 2.67
C MET A 285 -15.07 7.95 3.74
N ASP A 286 -15.92 8.94 3.50
CA ASP A 286 -17.08 9.23 4.33
C ASP A 286 -18.38 8.74 3.68
N PHE A 287 -19.17 7.97 4.43
CA PHE A 287 -20.45 7.43 4.02
C PHE A 287 -21.55 7.89 4.99
N PRO A 288 -22.12 9.08 4.76
CA PRO A 288 -23.10 9.63 5.66
C PRO A 288 -24.43 8.85 5.62
N GLY A 289 -25.09 8.77 6.77
CA GLY A 289 -26.40 8.13 6.91
C GLY A 289 -26.34 6.61 6.76
N ASP A 290 -27.34 6.06 6.06
CA ASP A 290 -27.53 4.61 5.93
C ASP A 290 -26.90 4.02 4.66
N CYS A 291 -26.02 4.75 3.98
CA CYS A 291 -25.37 4.26 2.75
C CYS A 291 -24.60 2.96 2.96
N VAL A 292 -23.98 2.81 4.14
CA VAL A 292 -23.23 1.62 4.53
C VAL A 292 -23.64 1.21 5.94
N SER A 293 -24.42 0.16 6.04
CA SER A 293 -24.77 -0.50 7.30
C SER A 293 -24.06 -1.85 7.48
N LEU A 294 -23.51 -2.38 6.40
CA LEU A 294 -22.76 -3.64 6.38
C LEU A 294 -21.37 -3.42 5.78
N LEU A 295 -20.33 -3.75 6.55
CA LEU A 295 -18.95 -3.80 6.07
C LEU A 295 -18.49 -5.26 5.99
N ILE A 296 -18.03 -5.69 4.80
CA ILE A 296 -17.52 -7.02 4.56
C ILE A 296 -16.03 -6.94 4.22
N LEU A 297 -15.21 -7.71 4.92
CA LEU A 297 -13.78 -7.83 4.73
C LEU A 297 -13.43 -9.28 4.34
N PRO A 298 -13.48 -9.66 3.06
CA PRO A 298 -13.31 -11.04 2.62
C PRO A 298 -11.97 -11.67 3.03
N CYS A 299 -10.91 -10.88 3.07
CA CYS A 299 -9.58 -11.34 3.47
C CYS A 299 -9.49 -11.77 4.94
N MET A 300 -10.34 -11.24 5.82
CA MET A 300 -10.38 -11.63 7.24
C MET A 300 -11.17 -12.93 7.44
N ILE A 301 -12.03 -13.25 6.52
CA ILE A 301 -12.90 -14.42 6.56
C ILE A 301 -12.06 -15.72 6.52
N LEU A 302 -10.88 -15.68 5.91
CA LEU A 302 -10.17 -16.89 5.45
C LEU A 302 -8.87 -17.17 6.13
N SER A 303 -8.21 -16.18 6.67
CA SER A 303 -6.85 -16.35 7.21
C SER A 303 -6.78 -16.56 8.72
N GLY A 304 -7.92 -16.89 9.37
CA GLY A 304 -7.94 -16.91 10.85
C GLY A 304 -6.98 -15.84 11.36
N ALA A 305 -7.44 -14.69 11.74
CA ALA A 305 -6.80 -13.43 12.18
C ALA A 305 -5.24 -13.28 12.23
N SER A 306 -4.49 -14.30 11.87
CA SER A 306 -3.03 -14.38 12.10
C SER A 306 -2.15 -14.09 10.87
N SER A 307 -2.62 -14.22 9.64
CA SER A 307 -1.73 -14.22 8.46
C SER A 307 -1.78 -12.98 7.54
N CYS A 308 -2.81 -12.16 7.58
CA CYS A 308 -2.85 -10.97 6.72
C CYS A 308 -2.35 -9.71 7.43
N ARG A 309 -1.10 -9.31 7.17
CA ARG A 309 -0.52 -8.07 7.75
C ARG A 309 -1.30 -6.81 7.36
N LYS A 310 -1.79 -6.70 6.13
CA LYS A 310 -2.64 -5.58 5.66
C LYS A 310 -3.98 -5.55 6.40
N CYS A 311 -4.62 -6.69 6.61
CA CYS A 311 -5.89 -6.74 7.34
C CYS A 311 -5.73 -6.38 8.81
N ARG A 312 -4.62 -6.74 9.46
CA ARG A 312 -4.36 -6.35 10.86
C ARG A 312 -4.18 -4.85 11.04
N SER A 313 -3.52 -4.18 10.09
CA SER A 313 -3.32 -2.72 10.15
C SER A 313 -4.56 -1.95 9.69
N SER A 314 -5.33 -2.50 8.75
CA SER A 314 -6.48 -1.83 8.13
C SER A 314 -7.82 -2.14 8.80
N SER A 315 -7.96 -3.28 9.50
CA SER A 315 -9.23 -3.62 10.17
C SER A 315 -9.52 -2.74 11.38
N SER A 316 -8.48 -2.34 12.14
CA SER A 316 -8.64 -1.34 13.20
C SER A 316 -9.03 0.03 12.64
N ARG A 317 -8.70 0.34 11.38
CA ARG A 317 -9.04 1.58 10.70
C ARG A 317 -10.44 1.55 10.10
N ALA A 318 -10.84 0.46 9.47
CA ALA A 318 -12.19 0.29 8.92
C ALA A 318 -13.27 0.31 10.01
N LEU A 319 -12.95 -0.16 11.22
CA LEU A 319 -13.83 -0.10 12.38
C LEU A 319 -13.81 1.27 13.09
N GLY A 320 -12.80 2.11 12.83
CA GLY A 320 -12.68 3.46 13.37
C GLY A 320 -13.37 4.54 12.53
N ALA A 321 -13.75 4.25 11.29
CA ALA A 321 -14.58 5.16 10.50
C ALA A 321 -15.96 5.30 11.17
N PRO A 322 -16.51 6.52 11.28
CA PRO A 322 -17.73 6.75 12.03
C PRO A 322 -18.92 6.07 11.34
N PHE A 323 -19.27 4.88 11.78
CA PHE A 323 -20.62 4.36 11.61
C PHE A 323 -21.54 5.12 12.55
N ALA A 324 -21.78 6.39 12.23
CA ALA A 324 -22.73 7.20 12.95
C ALA A 324 -24.11 7.00 12.32
N ARG A 325 -24.92 6.09 12.83
CA ARG A 325 -26.28 6.32 13.29
C ARG A 325 -27.15 5.08 13.40
N LYS A 326 -27.79 5.05 14.57
CA LYS A 326 -29.11 4.59 15.03
C LYS A 326 -30.01 3.86 14.03
N ARG A 327 -30.25 2.67 14.37
CA ARG A 327 -31.47 1.83 14.50
C ARG A 327 -31.10 0.40 14.14
N THR A 328 -31.11 -0.42 15.13
CA THR A 328 -31.09 -1.88 14.99
C THR A 328 -32.31 -2.32 14.22
N PRO A 329 -32.19 -3.00 13.09
CA PRO A 329 -33.31 -3.80 12.59
C PRO A 329 -33.54 -4.96 13.56
N ALA A 330 -34.77 -5.13 14.01
CA ALA A 330 -35.20 -6.07 15.05
C ALA A 330 -35.26 -7.53 14.58
N TRP A 331 -34.31 -8.02 13.74
CA TRP A 331 -34.50 -9.31 13.08
C TRP A 331 -33.18 -10.05 12.71
N LEU A 332 -32.31 -10.25 13.69
CA LEU A 332 -31.37 -11.36 13.65
C LEU A 332 -31.80 -12.39 14.67
N PRO A 333 -32.18 -13.63 14.28
CA PRO A 333 -32.43 -14.69 15.23
C PRO A 333 -31.15 -15.05 15.98
N SER A 334 -31.28 -15.30 17.27
CA SER A 334 -30.29 -15.75 18.22
C SER A 334 -29.56 -17.01 17.78
#